data_7509507147035b2faaed848dfc6c21ca
#
_entry.id   7509507147035b2faaed848dfc6c21ca
#
_cell.length_a   1.000
_cell.length_b   1.000
_cell.length_c   1.000
_cell.angle_alpha   90.00
_cell.angle_beta   90.00
_cell.angle_gamma   90.00
#
_symmetry.space_group_name_H-M   'P 1'
#
loop_
_entity.id
_entity.type
_entity.pdbx_description
1 polymer ?
#
loop_
_entity_poly.entity_id
_entity_poly.type
_entity_poly.pdbx_seq_one_letter_code
_entity_poly.pdbx_strand_id
1 'polypeptide(L)'
;MNSARIVITGVGLTAPNGNSLTEFRQNLLNGVAGIERMEIRYMGSQLAGVCHYDPLKYQKKKEVRVGTRAGSISIYCAREALADSGVNFETMPKDRVGIYIGCTEHGNVETENEIYNISKFNYDTKFWSHYHNPRTVANNPAGETSLNLGITGPAYTIGAACAAGN
;
A
#
# COMPACT_ATOMS: atom_id res chain seq x y z
N MET A 1 -20.84 -9.93 32.09
CA MET A 1 -19.90 -10.25 30.99
C MET A 1 -18.99 -9.04 30.83
N ASN A 2 -17.69 -9.18 31.09
CA ASN A 2 -16.74 -8.11 30.77
C ASN A 2 -16.66 -8.00 29.24
N SER A 3 -17.31 -6.99 28.67
CA SER A 3 -17.16 -6.70 27.22
C SER A 3 -15.73 -6.24 26.99
N ALA A 4 -14.97 -6.99 26.19
CA ALA A 4 -13.64 -6.57 25.77
C ALA A 4 -13.77 -5.23 25.01
N ARG A 5 -13.00 -4.22 25.41
CA ARG A 5 -12.95 -2.94 24.70
C ARG A 5 -12.05 -3.08 23.47
N ILE A 6 -12.56 -2.68 22.32
CA ILE A 6 -11.78 -2.56 21.09
C ILE A 6 -11.36 -1.09 20.96
N VAL A 7 -10.08 -0.85 20.75
CA VAL A 7 -9.51 0.50 20.70
C VAL A 7 -8.56 0.63 19.49
N ILE A 8 -8.46 1.84 18.96
CA ILE A 8 -7.43 2.21 17.99
C ILE A 8 -6.21 2.64 18.80
N THR A 9 -5.07 1.99 18.58
CA THR A 9 -3.83 2.22 19.31
C THR A 9 -2.84 3.07 18.56
N GLY A 10 -2.92 3.13 17.23
CA GLY A 10 -2.03 3.93 16.40
C GLY A 10 -2.57 4.14 15.00
N VAL A 11 -2.15 5.21 14.35
CA VAL A 11 -2.56 5.60 13.01
C VAL A 11 -1.30 5.88 12.16
N GLY A 12 -1.26 5.30 10.98
CA GLY A 12 -0.23 5.57 9.98
C GLY A 12 -0.86 5.94 8.65
N LEU A 13 -0.32 6.94 7.99
CA LEU A 13 -0.82 7.38 6.70
C LEU A 13 0.30 7.85 5.76
N THR A 14 0.02 7.78 4.47
CA THR A 14 0.62 8.62 3.44
C THR A 14 -0.51 9.17 2.58
N ALA A 15 -0.47 10.46 2.33
CA ALA A 15 -1.46 11.19 1.56
C ALA A 15 -0.75 12.19 0.64
N PRO A 16 -1.41 12.69 -0.42
CA PRO A 16 -0.81 13.68 -1.31
C PRO A 16 -0.34 14.96 -0.60
N ASN A 17 -0.91 15.29 0.54
CA ASN A 17 -0.59 16.47 1.34
C ASN A 17 0.08 16.16 2.69
N GLY A 18 0.61 14.94 2.89
CA GLY A 18 1.40 14.64 4.08
C GLY A 18 1.66 13.17 4.30
N ASN A 19 2.80 12.86 4.90
CA ASN A 19 3.28 11.49 5.18
C ASN A 19 3.33 11.16 6.68
N SER A 20 2.74 12.02 7.50
CA SER A 20 2.50 11.79 8.92
C SER A 20 1.18 12.43 9.31
N LEU A 21 0.59 11.94 10.40
CA LEU A 21 -0.67 12.49 10.91
C LEU A 21 -0.57 13.99 11.24
N THR A 22 0.55 14.41 11.79
CA THR A 22 0.83 15.81 12.12
C THR A 22 0.92 16.68 10.87
N GLU A 23 1.70 16.27 9.89
CA GLU A 23 1.88 17.00 8.62
C GLU A 23 0.55 17.07 7.86
N PHE A 24 -0.14 15.95 7.70
CA PHE A 24 -1.44 15.87 7.05
C PHE A 24 -2.44 16.82 7.69
N ARG A 25 -2.57 16.79 9.03
CA ARG A 25 -3.47 17.66 9.78
C ARG A 25 -3.13 19.14 9.57
N GLN A 26 -1.86 19.50 9.67
CA GLN A 26 -1.41 20.89 9.50
C GLN A 26 -1.70 21.39 8.09
N ASN A 27 -1.36 20.62 7.07
CA ASN A 27 -1.59 20.97 5.67
C ASN A 27 -3.09 21.06 5.35
N LEU A 28 -3.91 20.17 5.89
CA LEU A 28 -5.35 20.20 5.73
C LEU A 28 -5.96 21.48 6.34
N LEU A 29 -5.56 21.84 7.55
CA LEU A 29 -6.03 23.06 8.22
C LEU A 29 -5.58 24.36 7.53
N ASN A 30 -4.41 24.32 6.88
CA ASN A 30 -3.86 25.44 6.12
C ASN A 30 -4.38 25.52 4.67
N GLY A 31 -5.29 24.62 4.26
CA GLY A 31 -5.83 24.59 2.91
C GLY A 31 -4.82 24.19 1.84
N VAL A 32 -3.74 23.48 2.22
CA VAL A 32 -2.73 23.00 1.27
C VAL A 32 -3.33 21.88 0.43
N ALA A 33 -3.49 22.12 -0.87
CA ALA A 33 -3.97 21.12 -1.81
C ALA A 33 -2.88 20.08 -2.09
N GLY A 34 -3.26 18.81 -2.05
CA GLY A 34 -2.39 17.69 -2.48
C GLY A 34 -2.58 17.29 -3.95
N ILE A 35 -3.03 18.21 -4.79
CA ILE A 35 -3.27 17.98 -6.22
C ILE A 35 -2.13 18.55 -7.03
N GLU A 36 -1.54 17.73 -7.88
CA GLU A 36 -0.47 18.10 -8.79
C GLU A 36 -0.73 17.61 -10.22
N ARG A 37 0.08 18.08 -11.17
CA ARG A 37 0.04 17.55 -12.54
C ARG A 37 0.92 16.32 -12.64
N MET A 38 0.36 15.26 -13.21
CA MET A 38 1.04 13.98 -13.43
C MET A 38 0.87 13.55 -14.89
N GLU A 39 1.94 13.11 -15.51
CA GLU A 39 1.88 12.50 -16.83
C GLU A 39 1.41 11.04 -16.71
N ILE A 40 0.28 10.75 -17.36
CA ILE A 40 -0.29 9.40 -17.40
C ILE A 40 -0.16 8.88 -18.84
N ARG A 41 0.37 7.66 -18.96
CA ARG A 41 0.54 7.01 -20.27
C ARG A 41 -0.78 6.98 -21.02
N TYR A 42 -0.76 7.37 -22.27
CA TYR A 42 -1.91 7.49 -23.20
C TYR A 42 -2.92 8.61 -22.86
N MET A 43 -2.81 9.27 -21.73
CA MET A 43 -3.73 10.32 -21.31
C MET A 43 -3.11 11.71 -21.23
N GLY A 44 -1.77 11.79 -21.30
CA GLY A 44 -1.04 13.04 -21.12
C GLY A 44 -1.13 13.60 -19.70
N SER A 45 -1.02 14.91 -19.57
CA SER A 45 -1.00 15.60 -18.28
C SER A 45 -2.39 15.65 -17.63
N GLN A 46 -2.53 15.04 -16.46
CA GLN A 46 -3.75 14.99 -15.69
C GLN A 46 -3.54 15.56 -14.28
N LEU A 47 -4.62 15.95 -13.61
CA LEU A 47 -4.60 16.31 -12.20
C LEU A 47 -4.73 15.05 -11.36
N ALA A 48 -3.81 14.86 -10.42
CA ALA A 48 -3.79 13.68 -9.55
C ALA A 48 -3.31 14.02 -8.14
N GLY A 49 -3.81 13.29 -7.15
CA GLY A 49 -3.27 13.27 -5.82
C GLY A 49 -2.21 12.18 -5.71
N VAL A 50 -0.94 12.55 -5.69
CA VAL A 50 0.19 11.60 -5.64
C VAL A 50 0.81 11.57 -4.25
N CYS A 51 0.91 10.38 -3.65
CA CYS A 51 1.62 10.22 -2.38
C CYS A 51 3.14 10.16 -2.63
N HIS A 52 3.87 11.10 -2.05
CA HIS A 52 5.33 11.20 -2.10
C HIS A 52 5.92 10.74 -0.78
N TYR A 53 6.11 9.45 -0.61
CA TYR A 53 6.72 8.85 0.58
C TYR A 53 8.01 8.11 0.20
N ASP A 54 8.87 7.88 1.17
CA ASP A 54 10.08 7.07 0.97
C ASP A 54 9.80 5.59 1.28
N PRO A 55 9.65 4.73 0.27
CA PRO A 55 9.44 3.30 0.48
C PRO A 55 10.65 2.64 1.15
N LEU A 56 11.87 3.18 0.95
CA LEU A 56 13.09 2.60 1.51
C LEU A 56 13.20 2.79 3.03
N LYS A 57 12.35 3.63 3.62
CA LYS A 57 12.25 3.74 5.08
C LYS A 57 11.93 2.38 5.73
N TYR A 58 11.13 1.55 5.07
CA TYR A 58 10.63 0.29 5.63
C TYR A 58 10.81 -0.94 4.72
N GLN A 59 11.32 -0.75 3.51
CA GLN A 59 11.50 -1.82 2.54
C GLN A 59 12.93 -1.83 2.00
N LYS A 60 13.44 -3.01 1.68
CA LYS A 60 14.69 -3.16 0.94
C LYS A 60 14.46 -2.81 -0.54
N LYS A 61 15.50 -2.34 -1.24
CA LYS A 61 15.44 -2.06 -2.69
C LYS A 61 14.87 -3.21 -3.52
N LYS A 62 15.17 -4.46 -3.13
CA LYS A 62 14.63 -5.65 -3.82
C LYS A 62 13.12 -5.75 -3.63
N GLU A 63 12.61 -5.51 -2.43
CA GLU A 63 11.17 -5.57 -2.11
C GLU A 63 10.40 -4.51 -2.91
N VAL A 64 10.90 -3.26 -2.92
CA VAL A 64 10.32 -2.18 -3.73
C VAL A 64 10.30 -2.52 -5.23
N ARG A 65 11.37 -3.14 -5.74
CA ARG A 65 11.47 -3.49 -7.16
C ARG A 65 10.51 -4.60 -7.58
N VAL A 66 10.29 -5.60 -6.73
CA VAL A 66 9.44 -6.76 -7.04
C VAL A 66 8.01 -6.61 -6.55
N GLY A 67 7.75 -5.70 -5.64
CA GLY A 67 6.44 -5.42 -5.08
C GLY A 67 5.59 -4.48 -5.93
N THR A 68 4.51 -4.04 -5.35
CA THR A 68 3.55 -3.10 -5.95
C THR A 68 3.53 -1.78 -5.19
N ARG A 69 3.04 -0.72 -5.83
CA ARG A 69 2.85 0.56 -5.15
C ARG A 69 1.82 0.46 -4.02
N ALA A 70 0.73 -0.27 -4.24
CA ALA A 70 -0.28 -0.49 -3.22
C ALA A 70 0.26 -1.26 -2.00
N GLY A 71 1.03 -2.33 -2.23
CA GLY A 71 1.72 -3.06 -1.17
C GLY A 71 2.72 -2.19 -0.41
N SER A 72 3.48 -1.37 -1.14
CA SER A 72 4.45 -0.44 -0.53
C SER A 72 3.77 0.62 0.35
N ILE A 73 2.65 1.21 -0.10
CA ILE A 73 1.84 2.14 0.71
C ILE A 73 1.31 1.44 1.95
N SER A 74 0.78 0.22 1.80
CA SER A 74 0.27 -0.58 2.93
C SER A 74 1.35 -0.84 3.98
N ILE A 75 2.55 -1.25 3.56
CA ILE A 75 3.69 -1.45 4.45
C ILE A 75 4.07 -0.15 5.16
N TYR A 76 4.18 0.95 4.42
CA TYR A 76 4.51 2.25 5.00
C TYR A 76 3.50 2.64 6.09
N CYS A 77 2.21 2.63 5.78
CA CYS A 77 1.15 2.98 6.72
C CYS A 77 1.11 2.04 7.94
N ALA A 78 1.28 0.73 7.73
CA ALA A 78 1.30 -0.24 8.83
C ALA A 78 2.49 -0.01 9.78
N ARG A 79 3.67 0.28 9.25
CA ARG A 79 4.86 0.59 10.05
C ARG A 79 4.73 1.90 10.83
N GLU A 80 4.16 2.95 10.21
CA GLU A 80 3.87 4.22 10.89
C GLU A 80 2.83 4.02 12.00
N ALA A 81 1.76 3.24 11.75
CA ALA A 81 0.75 2.93 12.77
C ALA A 81 1.33 2.15 13.95
N LEU A 82 2.21 1.20 13.70
CA LEU A 82 2.91 0.46 14.76
C LEU A 82 3.83 1.39 15.58
N ALA A 83 4.54 2.30 14.93
CA ALA A 83 5.36 3.28 15.61
C ALA A 83 4.53 4.24 16.47
N ASP A 84 3.41 4.74 15.95
CA ASP A 84 2.48 5.63 16.66
C ASP A 84 1.82 4.94 17.87
N SER A 85 1.53 3.63 17.76
CA SER A 85 0.90 2.86 18.83
C SER A 85 1.75 2.70 20.10
N GLY A 86 3.07 2.86 19.99
CA GLY A 86 4.01 2.57 21.06
C GLY A 86 4.10 1.08 21.47
N VAL A 87 3.44 0.20 20.74
CA VAL A 87 3.47 -1.25 21.00
C VAL A 87 4.81 -1.84 20.60
N ASN A 88 5.40 -2.66 21.46
CA ASN A 88 6.59 -3.43 21.09
C ASN A 88 6.18 -4.61 20.19
N PHE A 89 6.13 -4.33 18.89
CA PHE A 89 5.69 -5.30 17.89
C PHE A 89 6.60 -6.53 17.81
N GLU A 90 7.89 -6.40 18.13
CA GLU A 90 8.84 -7.53 18.07
C GLU A 90 8.50 -8.64 19.07
N THR A 91 7.92 -8.29 20.20
CA THR A 91 7.53 -9.24 21.25
C THR A 91 6.12 -9.81 21.07
N MET A 92 5.35 -9.31 20.12
CA MET A 92 3.99 -9.80 19.87
C MET A 92 4.00 -11.15 19.16
N PRO A 93 3.11 -12.08 19.54
CA PRO A 93 2.92 -13.32 18.80
C PRO A 93 2.32 -13.02 17.43
N LYS A 94 3.09 -13.28 16.36
CA LYS A 94 2.76 -12.90 14.99
C LYS A 94 1.56 -13.65 14.40
N ASP A 95 1.24 -14.81 14.94
CA ASP A 95 0.07 -15.63 14.62
C ASP A 95 -1.23 -15.06 15.18
N ARG A 96 -1.15 -14.14 16.15
CA ARG A 96 -2.30 -13.44 16.74
C ARG A 96 -2.52 -12.02 16.19
N VAL A 97 -1.71 -11.61 15.24
CA VAL A 97 -1.85 -10.32 14.54
C VAL A 97 -2.49 -10.58 13.18
N GLY A 98 -3.60 -9.91 12.91
CA GLY A 98 -4.29 -9.98 11.61
C GLY A 98 -4.02 -8.77 10.73
N ILE A 99 -4.16 -8.95 9.42
CA ILE A 99 -4.09 -7.90 8.40
C ILE A 99 -5.42 -7.86 7.65
N TYR A 100 -6.01 -6.69 7.58
CA TYR A 100 -7.24 -6.45 6.83
C TYR A 100 -7.03 -5.25 5.92
N ILE A 101 -7.04 -5.47 4.61
CA ILE A 101 -6.82 -4.44 3.59
C ILE A 101 -8.11 -4.16 2.84
N GLY A 102 -8.59 -2.94 2.89
CA GLY A 102 -9.68 -2.48 2.04
C GLY A 102 -9.16 -2.15 0.64
N CYS A 103 -9.43 -3.01 -0.33
CA CYS A 103 -9.01 -2.82 -1.72
C CYS A 103 -9.99 -3.51 -2.66
N THR A 104 -10.69 -2.72 -3.47
CA THR A 104 -11.68 -3.25 -4.41
C THR A 104 -11.05 -3.75 -5.71
N GLU A 105 -10.11 -3.00 -6.26
CA GLU A 105 -9.40 -3.34 -7.49
C GLU A 105 -7.88 -3.25 -7.27
N HIS A 106 -7.17 -4.21 -7.84
CA HIS A 106 -5.71 -4.27 -7.80
C HIS A 106 -5.18 -4.93 -9.07
N GLY A 107 -3.95 -4.57 -9.46
CA GLY A 107 -3.24 -5.23 -10.55
C GLY A 107 -3.45 -4.65 -11.95
N ASN A 108 -4.36 -3.71 -12.14
CA ASN A 108 -4.61 -3.11 -13.44
C ASN A 108 -3.37 -2.36 -13.97
N VAL A 109 -2.72 -1.57 -13.11
CA VAL A 109 -1.50 -0.82 -13.44
C VAL A 109 -0.33 -1.78 -13.72
N GLU A 110 -0.21 -2.83 -12.95
CA GLU A 110 0.82 -3.86 -13.12
C GLU A 110 0.64 -4.60 -14.45
N THR A 111 -0.61 -4.94 -14.81
CA THR A 111 -0.94 -5.59 -16.08
C THR A 111 -0.68 -4.66 -17.26
N GLU A 112 -1.11 -3.40 -17.19
CA GLU A 112 -0.87 -2.39 -18.23
C GLU A 112 0.63 -2.17 -18.43
N ASN A 113 1.40 -2.05 -17.36
CA ASN A 113 2.85 -1.92 -17.42
C ASN A 113 3.52 -3.14 -18.05
N GLU A 114 3.05 -4.35 -17.72
CA GLU A 114 3.60 -5.58 -18.29
C GLU A 114 3.33 -5.68 -19.79
N ILE A 115 2.10 -5.42 -20.23
CA ILE A 115 1.72 -5.38 -21.65
C ILE A 115 2.56 -4.32 -22.42
N TYR A 116 2.72 -3.13 -21.83
CA TYR A 116 3.57 -2.10 -22.40
C TYR A 116 5.04 -2.54 -22.53
N ASN A 117 5.55 -3.25 -21.54
CA ASN A 117 6.93 -3.71 -21.56
C ASN A 117 7.16 -4.79 -22.64
N ILE A 118 6.30 -5.81 -22.72
CA ILE A 118 6.47 -6.86 -23.73
C ILE A 118 6.19 -6.38 -25.15
N SER A 119 5.39 -5.31 -25.33
CA SER A 119 5.17 -4.73 -26.65
C SER A 119 6.48 -4.25 -27.32
N LYS A 120 7.47 -3.82 -26.52
CA LYS A 120 8.81 -3.44 -26.99
C LYS A 120 9.62 -4.61 -27.57
N PHE A 121 9.17 -5.83 -27.30
CA PHE A 121 9.78 -7.09 -27.76
C PHE A 121 8.82 -7.89 -28.66
N ASN A 122 7.96 -7.18 -29.41
CA ASN A 122 6.97 -7.77 -30.31
C ASN A 122 6.06 -8.82 -29.62
N TYR A 123 5.70 -8.58 -28.35
CA TYR A 123 4.90 -9.48 -27.52
C TYR A 123 5.50 -10.87 -27.31
N ASP A 124 6.83 -11.02 -27.39
CA ASP A 124 7.49 -12.28 -27.04
C ASP A 124 7.32 -12.56 -25.53
N THR A 125 6.59 -13.62 -25.24
CA THR A 125 6.24 -14.04 -23.86
C THR A 125 7.45 -14.43 -23.00
N LYS A 126 8.63 -14.62 -23.58
CA LYS A 126 9.89 -14.83 -22.84
C LYS A 126 10.23 -13.63 -21.94
N PHE A 127 9.76 -12.44 -22.32
CA PHE A 127 9.96 -11.21 -21.55
C PHE A 127 8.85 -10.92 -20.55
N TRP A 128 7.86 -11.81 -20.41
CA TRP A 128 6.82 -11.71 -19.39
C TRP A 128 7.41 -11.87 -17.99
N SER A 129 7.09 -10.97 -17.08
CA SER A 129 7.65 -10.97 -15.73
C SER A 129 7.11 -12.16 -14.91
N HIS A 130 8.01 -12.88 -14.25
CA HIS A 130 7.65 -13.90 -13.27
C HIS A 130 6.91 -13.33 -12.06
N TYR A 131 7.04 -12.01 -11.83
CA TYR A 131 6.36 -11.32 -10.74
C TYR A 131 4.96 -10.83 -11.12
N HIS A 132 4.51 -11.03 -12.37
CA HIS A 132 3.22 -10.53 -12.82
C HIS A 132 2.07 -11.09 -11.96
N ASN A 133 1.94 -12.41 -11.89
CA ASN A 133 0.84 -13.05 -11.16
C ASN A 133 0.75 -12.62 -9.69
N PRO A 134 1.81 -12.70 -8.88
CA PRO A 134 1.73 -12.24 -7.50
C PRO A 134 1.44 -10.74 -7.34
N ARG A 135 1.75 -9.91 -8.34
CA ARG A 135 1.46 -8.48 -8.31
C ARG A 135 0.01 -8.13 -8.66
N THR A 136 -0.68 -8.98 -9.40
CA THR A 136 -2.01 -8.65 -9.94
C THR A 136 -3.17 -9.20 -9.10
N VAL A 137 -2.90 -10.15 -8.20
CA VAL A 137 -3.95 -10.71 -7.34
C VAL A 137 -4.42 -9.70 -6.28
N ALA A 138 -5.72 -9.67 -6.01
CA ALA A 138 -6.32 -8.69 -5.11
C ALA A 138 -5.75 -8.70 -3.69
N ASN A 139 -5.27 -9.85 -3.21
CA ASN A 139 -4.65 -9.99 -1.88
C ASN A 139 -3.15 -9.64 -1.85
N ASN A 140 -2.57 -9.14 -2.94
CA ASN A 140 -1.15 -8.78 -3.00
C ASN A 140 -0.73 -7.80 -1.89
N PRO A 141 -1.43 -6.65 -1.66
CA PRO A 141 -1.02 -5.71 -0.61
C PRO A 141 -0.99 -6.32 0.79
N ALA A 142 -1.95 -7.21 1.10
CA ALA A 142 -1.98 -7.93 2.38
C ALA A 142 -0.80 -8.91 2.47
N GLY A 143 -0.49 -9.61 1.39
CA GLY A 143 0.64 -10.53 1.31
C GLY A 143 1.99 -9.82 1.48
N GLU A 144 2.22 -8.72 0.76
CA GLU A 144 3.45 -7.93 0.90
C GLU A 144 3.62 -7.37 2.33
N THR A 145 2.54 -6.89 2.94
CA THR A 145 2.54 -6.40 4.32
C THR A 145 2.84 -7.53 5.31
N SER A 146 2.22 -8.71 5.12
CA SER A 146 2.48 -9.91 5.93
C SER A 146 3.95 -10.32 5.89
N LEU A 147 4.52 -10.39 4.69
CA LEU A 147 5.94 -10.74 4.51
C LEU A 147 6.89 -9.73 5.15
N ASN A 148 6.63 -8.42 4.96
CA ASN A 148 7.49 -7.36 5.52
C ASN A 148 7.45 -7.30 7.05
N LEU A 149 6.28 -7.52 7.65
CA LEU A 149 6.08 -7.47 9.11
C LEU A 149 6.30 -8.83 9.79
N GLY A 150 6.43 -9.91 9.04
CA GLY A 150 6.52 -11.28 9.57
C GLY A 150 5.22 -11.75 10.24
N ILE A 151 4.07 -11.20 9.85
CA ILE A 151 2.77 -11.57 10.39
C ILE A 151 2.34 -12.91 9.79
N THR A 152 1.90 -13.83 10.64
CA THR A 152 1.45 -15.18 10.27
C THR A 152 -0.02 -15.45 10.65
N GLY A 153 -0.69 -14.48 11.23
CA GLY A 153 -2.11 -14.54 11.52
C GLY A 153 -2.99 -14.30 10.28
N PRO A 154 -4.31 -14.14 10.45
CA PRO A 154 -5.24 -13.95 9.35
C PRO A 154 -4.87 -12.73 8.48
N ALA A 155 -4.90 -12.90 7.15
CA ALA A 155 -4.65 -11.83 6.19
C ALA A 155 -5.74 -11.84 5.11
N TYR A 156 -6.55 -10.78 5.07
CA TYR A 156 -7.68 -10.67 4.16
C TYR A 156 -7.68 -9.35 3.40
N THR A 157 -8.13 -9.42 2.15
CA THR A 157 -8.49 -8.25 1.37
C THR A 157 -10.01 -8.18 1.25
N ILE A 158 -10.57 -7.01 1.53
CA ILE A 158 -12.01 -6.77 1.55
C ILE A 158 -12.35 -5.81 0.41
N GLY A 159 -13.13 -6.29 -0.56
CA GLY A 159 -13.65 -5.49 -1.66
C GLY A 159 -15.07 -5.04 -1.39
N ALA A 160 -15.30 -3.74 -1.28
CA ALA A 160 -16.62 -3.14 -1.09
C ALA A 160 -16.70 -1.76 -1.77
N ALA A 161 -16.12 -1.64 -2.95
CA ALA A 161 -16.00 -0.37 -3.68
C ALA A 161 -15.49 0.76 -2.76
N CYS A 162 -16.14 1.92 -2.73
CA CYS A 162 -15.75 3.06 -1.90
C CYS A 162 -15.82 2.79 -0.39
N ALA A 163 -16.55 1.76 0.04
CA ALA A 163 -16.67 1.37 1.45
C ALA A 163 -15.64 0.32 1.89
N ALA A 164 -14.70 -0.07 1.03
CA ALA A 164 -13.74 -1.12 1.34
C ALA A 164 -12.82 -0.81 2.54
N GLY A 165 -12.64 0.48 2.85
CA GLY A 165 -11.82 0.94 3.98
C GLY A 165 -12.58 1.19 5.29
N ASN A 166 -13.87 0.93 5.33
CA ASN A 166 -14.72 1.21 6.51
C ASN A 166 -14.82 0.01 7.45
#